data_d965dc90bdf0aac254cd1441fa1426aa
#
_entry.id   d965dc90bdf0aac254cd1441fa1426aa
#
_cell.length_a   1.000
_cell.length_b   1.000
_cell.length_c   1.000
_cell.angle_alpha   90.00
_cell.angle_beta   90.00
_cell.angle_gamma   90.00
#
_symmetry.space_group_name_H-M   'P 1'
#
loop_
_entity.id
_entity.type
_entity.pdbx_description
1 polymer ?
#
loop_
_entity_poly.entity_id
_entity_poly.type
_entity_poly.pdbx_seq_one_letter_code
_entity_poly.pdbx_strand_id
1 'polypeptide(L)'
;MTITIMGASGRVGGTVLETVAQAGRQVRALCRNPPADAARDGVEWRAVDALDSAALTAAFAGSTAVFVMNPVAPDAENVDEQAGQLSASVAGALRAAEVPYAVALSSQGAHLPIGTGIVGTLHGFETALRSAMIKMAILRPAYFMESWVPMAMIAAESGQMPALLAPLDRAVETVSARDVGAAAGRLLLSPQPGIYEITGPQRYSESDAAGILSRHLGRQITAKPLPGEDVAEFHRQAGFGASFSAGIAAMYAALNGDGIPFAGQGTQRLRGERRLETVLTDAT
;
A
#
# COMPACT_ATOMS: atom_id res chain seq x y z
N MET A 1 9.41 -25.27 0.63
CA MET A 1 8.67 -24.36 1.53
C MET A 1 8.03 -23.29 0.68
N THR A 2 6.71 -23.22 0.67
CA THR A 2 5.94 -22.30 -0.17
C THR A 2 5.55 -21.05 0.63
N ILE A 3 5.77 -19.88 0.06
CA ILE A 3 5.30 -18.60 0.57
C ILE A 3 4.19 -18.10 -0.35
N THR A 4 3.02 -17.75 0.22
CA THR A 4 1.89 -17.25 -0.57
C THR A 4 1.82 -15.73 -0.47
N ILE A 5 1.57 -15.05 -1.60
CA ILE A 5 1.59 -13.59 -1.71
C ILE A 5 0.29 -13.10 -2.34
N MET A 6 -0.54 -12.40 -1.56
CA MET A 6 -1.71 -11.68 -2.09
C MET A 6 -1.30 -10.42 -2.83
N GLY A 7 -2.06 -10.06 -3.87
CA GLY A 7 -1.81 -8.85 -4.64
C GLY A 7 -0.47 -8.87 -5.38
N ALA A 8 0.00 -10.06 -5.78
CA ALA A 8 1.31 -10.28 -6.37
C ALA A 8 1.55 -9.54 -7.71
N SER A 9 0.49 -9.11 -8.40
CA SER A 9 0.56 -8.27 -9.60
C SER A 9 0.66 -6.76 -9.31
N GLY A 10 0.52 -6.36 -8.04
CA GLY A 10 0.58 -4.95 -7.61
C GLY A 10 2.01 -4.49 -7.31
N ARG A 11 2.19 -3.18 -7.09
CA ARG A 11 3.52 -2.56 -6.84
C ARG A 11 4.22 -3.16 -5.62
N VAL A 12 3.55 -3.24 -4.47
CA VAL A 12 4.12 -3.82 -3.24
C VAL A 12 4.25 -5.34 -3.38
N GLY A 13 3.15 -6.02 -3.71
CA GLY A 13 3.12 -7.49 -3.83
C GLY A 13 4.08 -8.04 -4.88
N GLY A 14 4.26 -7.34 -6.01
CA GLY A 14 5.25 -7.69 -7.02
C GLY A 14 6.68 -7.64 -6.49
N THR A 15 7.02 -6.62 -5.69
CA THR A 15 8.34 -6.55 -5.05
C THR A 15 8.50 -7.60 -3.94
N VAL A 16 7.44 -7.93 -3.20
CA VAL A 16 7.46 -9.06 -2.26
C VAL A 16 7.79 -10.35 -3.01
N LEU A 17 7.09 -10.60 -4.14
CA LEU A 17 7.33 -11.77 -4.99
C LEU A 17 8.78 -11.82 -5.49
N GLU A 18 9.29 -10.72 -6.03
CA GLU A 18 10.68 -10.62 -6.48
C GLU A 18 11.67 -10.98 -5.37
N THR A 19 11.50 -10.38 -4.19
CA THR A 19 12.38 -10.59 -3.03
C THR A 19 12.40 -12.05 -2.57
N VAL A 20 11.22 -12.67 -2.49
CA VAL A 20 11.06 -14.06 -2.03
C VAL A 20 11.59 -15.05 -3.07
N ALA A 21 11.30 -14.81 -4.36
CA ALA A 21 11.76 -15.66 -5.45
C ALA A 21 13.29 -15.60 -5.64
N GLN A 22 13.90 -14.40 -5.52
CA GLN A 22 15.36 -14.23 -5.56
C GLN A 22 16.08 -14.98 -4.42
N ALA A 23 15.39 -15.18 -3.28
CA ALA A 23 15.90 -16.01 -2.19
C ALA A 23 15.69 -17.53 -2.42
N GLY A 24 15.30 -17.96 -3.61
CA GLY A 24 15.12 -19.37 -4.00
C GLY A 24 13.93 -20.05 -3.35
N ARG A 25 12.90 -19.30 -2.90
CA ARG A 25 11.68 -19.87 -2.31
C ARG A 25 10.64 -20.15 -3.37
N GLN A 26 9.85 -21.20 -3.16
CA GLN A 26 8.65 -21.42 -3.95
C GLN A 26 7.58 -20.38 -3.57
N VAL A 27 7.01 -19.73 -4.57
CA VAL A 27 6.01 -18.68 -4.39
C VAL A 27 4.68 -19.11 -5.00
N ARG A 28 3.61 -18.94 -4.23
CA ARG A 28 2.24 -18.94 -4.74
C ARG A 28 1.76 -17.48 -4.83
N ALA A 29 1.66 -16.98 -6.04
CA ALA A 29 1.31 -15.60 -6.35
C ALA A 29 -0.20 -15.49 -6.62
N LEU A 30 -0.92 -14.73 -5.77
CA LEU A 30 -2.37 -14.55 -5.87
C LEU A 30 -2.70 -13.17 -6.42
N CYS A 31 -3.56 -13.13 -7.41
CA CYS A 31 -4.21 -11.91 -7.90
C CYS A 31 -5.53 -12.27 -8.61
N ARG A 32 -6.35 -11.27 -8.93
CA ARG A 32 -7.61 -11.50 -9.66
C ARG A 32 -7.35 -11.98 -11.09
N ASN A 33 -6.41 -11.33 -11.77
CA ASN A 33 -6.06 -11.60 -13.17
C ASN A 33 -4.55 -11.85 -13.27
N PRO A 34 -4.09 -13.12 -13.27
CA PRO A 34 -2.69 -13.44 -13.46
C PRO A 34 -2.18 -12.94 -14.82
N PRO A 35 -0.94 -12.40 -14.87
CA PRO A 35 -0.34 -11.97 -16.14
C PRO A 35 -0.19 -13.16 -17.10
N ALA A 36 -0.47 -12.94 -18.39
CA ALA A 36 -0.38 -14.00 -19.41
C ALA A 36 1.05 -14.57 -19.57
N ASP A 37 2.06 -13.71 -19.41
CA ASP A 37 3.48 -14.05 -19.55
C ASP A 37 4.17 -14.32 -18.23
N ALA A 38 3.42 -14.72 -17.20
CA ALA A 38 3.89 -14.84 -15.83
C ALA A 38 4.69 -16.11 -15.52
N ALA A 39 5.01 -16.92 -16.53
CA ALA A 39 5.77 -18.14 -16.34
C ALA A 39 7.18 -17.84 -15.79
N ARG A 40 7.44 -18.25 -14.55
CA ARG A 40 8.73 -18.11 -13.88
C ARG A 40 8.95 -19.33 -13.00
N ASP A 41 10.13 -19.91 -13.07
CA ASP A 41 10.51 -21.05 -12.23
C ASP A 41 10.32 -20.73 -10.74
N GLY A 42 9.65 -21.64 -10.04
CA GLY A 42 9.36 -21.48 -8.62
C GLY A 42 8.21 -20.52 -8.29
N VAL A 43 7.48 -20.00 -9.28
CA VAL A 43 6.31 -19.14 -9.07
C VAL A 43 5.07 -19.76 -9.69
N GLU A 44 4.09 -20.09 -8.84
CA GLU A 44 2.77 -20.55 -9.22
C GLU A 44 1.76 -19.42 -9.12
N TRP A 45 1.20 -18.96 -10.24
CA TRP A 45 0.15 -17.97 -10.25
C TRP A 45 -1.23 -18.61 -10.09
N ARG A 46 -2.07 -18.02 -9.24
CA ARG A 46 -3.46 -18.41 -9.04
C ARG A 46 -4.39 -17.20 -9.12
N ALA A 47 -5.46 -17.36 -9.89
CA ALA A 47 -6.58 -16.41 -9.88
C ALA A 47 -7.41 -16.64 -8.62
N VAL A 48 -7.49 -15.63 -7.74
CA VAL A 48 -8.24 -15.70 -6.48
C VAL A 48 -8.91 -14.35 -6.23
N ASP A 49 -10.22 -14.40 -5.97
CA ASP A 49 -10.94 -13.27 -5.41
C ASP A 49 -10.76 -13.27 -3.88
N ALA A 50 -10.29 -12.16 -3.34
CA ALA A 50 -10.08 -12.01 -1.90
C ALA A 50 -11.38 -12.02 -1.07
N LEU A 51 -12.54 -11.81 -1.69
CA LEU A 51 -13.86 -11.97 -1.07
C LEU A 51 -14.28 -13.44 -0.94
N ASP A 52 -13.71 -14.33 -1.74
CA ASP A 52 -13.94 -15.79 -1.62
C ASP A 52 -13.03 -16.40 -0.54
N SER A 53 -13.56 -16.49 0.68
CA SER A 53 -12.84 -17.04 1.83
C SER A 53 -12.46 -18.52 1.64
N ALA A 54 -13.24 -19.29 0.91
CA ALA A 54 -12.93 -20.69 0.64
C ALA A 54 -11.75 -20.81 -0.34
N ALA A 55 -11.77 -20.03 -1.43
CA ALA A 55 -10.65 -19.96 -2.37
C ALA A 55 -9.36 -19.46 -1.71
N LEU A 56 -9.44 -18.44 -0.85
CA LEU A 56 -8.29 -17.97 -0.06
C LEU A 56 -7.76 -19.07 0.88
N THR A 57 -8.64 -19.78 1.59
CA THR A 57 -8.25 -20.87 2.49
C THR A 57 -7.49 -21.95 1.72
N ALA A 58 -8.02 -22.38 0.57
CA ALA A 58 -7.35 -23.34 -0.30
C ALA A 58 -6.01 -22.82 -0.84
N ALA A 59 -5.94 -21.52 -1.16
CA ALA A 59 -4.71 -20.90 -1.62
C ALA A 59 -3.66 -20.75 -0.53
N PHE A 60 -4.03 -20.55 0.73
CA PHE A 60 -3.11 -20.44 1.86
C PHE A 60 -2.66 -21.80 2.41
N ALA A 61 -3.40 -22.87 2.14
CA ALA A 61 -3.09 -24.19 2.64
C ALA A 61 -1.66 -24.64 2.30
N GLY A 62 -0.94 -25.15 3.31
CA GLY A 62 0.44 -25.61 3.19
C GLY A 62 1.49 -24.53 3.03
N SER A 63 1.11 -23.24 3.16
CA SER A 63 2.06 -22.13 3.14
C SER A 63 2.82 -22.04 4.47
N THR A 64 4.13 -21.81 4.39
CA THR A 64 4.97 -21.55 5.58
C THR A 64 4.87 -20.10 6.05
N ALA A 65 4.52 -19.18 5.16
CA ALA A 65 4.22 -17.78 5.46
C ALA A 65 3.31 -17.19 4.37
N VAL A 66 2.55 -16.16 4.72
CA VAL A 66 1.63 -15.49 3.78
C VAL A 66 1.79 -13.97 3.88
N PHE A 67 1.91 -13.30 2.74
CA PHE A 67 1.73 -11.86 2.65
C PHE A 67 0.26 -11.55 2.38
N VAL A 68 -0.33 -10.69 3.21
CA VAL A 68 -1.73 -10.28 3.11
C VAL A 68 -1.90 -8.77 3.05
N MET A 69 -2.97 -8.35 2.41
CA MET A 69 -3.39 -6.96 2.31
C MET A 69 -4.92 -6.86 2.23
N ASN A 70 -5.46 -5.67 2.39
CA ASN A 70 -6.89 -5.41 2.16
C ASN A 70 -7.06 -4.70 0.80
N PRO A 71 -7.34 -5.43 -0.29
CA PRO A 71 -7.38 -4.87 -1.64
C PRO A 71 -8.77 -4.31 -1.99
N VAL A 72 -9.23 -3.30 -1.24
CA VAL A 72 -10.52 -2.63 -1.53
C VAL A 72 -10.54 -2.16 -2.98
N ALA A 73 -11.63 -2.45 -3.68
CA ALA A 73 -11.80 -2.03 -5.06
C ALA A 73 -12.04 -0.51 -5.15
N PRO A 74 -11.37 0.18 -6.08
CA PRO A 74 -11.52 1.63 -6.23
C PRO A 74 -12.93 2.07 -6.65
N ASP A 75 -13.73 1.16 -7.21
CA ASP A 75 -15.11 1.35 -7.68
C ASP A 75 -16.16 0.79 -6.71
N ALA A 76 -15.76 0.36 -5.50
CA ALA A 76 -16.69 -0.15 -4.49
C ALA A 76 -17.80 0.86 -4.18
N GLU A 77 -19.05 0.40 -4.16
CA GLU A 77 -20.22 1.22 -3.78
C GLU A 77 -20.09 1.70 -2.33
N ASN A 78 -19.64 0.83 -1.45
CA ASN A 78 -19.34 1.12 -0.05
C ASN A 78 -17.97 0.54 0.33
N VAL A 79 -16.98 1.43 0.46
CA VAL A 79 -15.59 1.07 0.76
C VAL A 79 -15.45 0.42 2.14
N ASP A 80 -16.16 0.94 3.16
CA ASP A 80 -16.05 0.42 4.53
C ASP A 80 -16.65 -0.98 4.64
N GLU A 81 -17.78 -1.23 4.00
CA GLU A 81 -18.41 -2.54 3.96
C GLU A 81 -17.53 -3.56 3.25
N GLN A 82 -17.03 -3.22 2.05
CA GLN A 82 -16.15 -4.11 1.32
C GLN A 82 -14.86 -4.39 2.07
N ALA A 83 -14.27 -3.37 2.71
CA ALA A 83 -13.07 -3.52 3.53
C ALA A 83 -13.32 -4.45 4.72
N GLY A 84 -14.51 -4.38 5.35
CA GLY A 84 -14.93 -5.28 6.41
C GLY A 84 -15.03 -6.73 5.93
N GLN A 85 -15.69 -6.96 4.79
CA GLN A 85 -15.83 -8.28 4.17
C GLN A 85 -14.47 -8.89 3.81
N LEU A 86 -13.57 -8.11 3.17
CA LEU A 86 -12.21 -8.51 2.85
C LEU A 86 -11.41 -8.86 4.12
N SER A 87 -11.53 -8.03 5.16
CA SER A 87 -10.85 -8.26 6.44
C SER A 87 -11.28 -9.57 7.08
N ALA A 88 -12.58 -9.85 7.10
CA ALA A 88 -13.14 -11.10 7.63
C ALA A 88 -12.69 -12.32 6.81
N SER A 89 -12.74 -12.21 5.47
CA SER A 89 -12.30 -13.25 4.55
C SER A 89 -10.84 -13.62 4.76
N VAL A 90 -9.94 -12.62 4.77
CA VAL A 90 -8.49 -12.84 4.95
C VAL A 90 -8.18 -13.43 6.31
N ALA A 91 -8.74 -12.87 7.40
CA ALA A 91 -8.51 -13.37 8.75
C ALA A 91 -9.06 -14.80 8.94
N GLY A 92 -10.24 -15.07 8.39
CA GLY A 92 -10.86 -16.41 8.38
C GLY A 92 -10.02 -17.43 7.65
N ALA A 93 -9.52 -17.08 6.44
CA ALA A 93 -8.68 -17.94 5.62
C ALA A 93 -7.32 -18.25 6.27
N LEU A 94 -6.67 -17.25 6.88
CA LEU A 94 -5.41 -17.46 7.61
C LEU A 94 -5.57 -18.46 8.76
N ARG A 95 -6.66 -18.34 9.52
CA ARG A 95 -6.98 -19.27 10.62
C ARG A 95 -7.33 -20.65 10.12
N ALA A 96 -8.23 -20.77 9.12
CA ALA A 96 -8.70 -22.04 8.60
C ALA A 96 -7.61 -22.85 7.89
N ALA A 97 -6.65 -22.17 7.24
CA ALA A 97 -5.49 -22.80 6.61
C ALA A 97 -4.33 -23.04 7.59
N GLU A 98 -4.51 -22.73 8.89
CA GLU A 98 -3.49 -22.89 9.94
C GLU A 98 -2.14 -22.26 9.57
N VAL A 99 -2.18 -21.06 8.97
CA VAL A 99 -0.96 -20.36 8.52
C VAL A 99 -0.08 -20.03 9.72
N PRO A 100 1.18 -20.49 9.75
CA PRO A 100 2.01 -20.31 10.95
C PRO A 100 2.52 -18.87 11.13
N TYR A 101 2.61 -18.09 10.03
CA TYR A 101 3.10 -16.72 10.06
C TYR A 101 2.53 -15.88 8.91
N ALA A 102 2.20 -14.63 9.18
CA ALA A 102 1.79 -13.68 8.15
C ALA A 102 2.54 -12.35 8.23
N VAL A 103 2.69 -11.69 7.08
CA VAL A 103 3.08 -10.28 6.98
C VAL A 103 1.92 -9.51 6.38
N ALA A 104 1.40 -8.53 7.10
CA ALA A 104 0.26 -7.74 6.69
C ALA A 104 0.68 -6.33 6.26
N LEU A 105 0.22 -5.89 5.10
CA LEU A 105 0.32 -4.51 4.66
C LEU A 105 -0.82 -3.69 5.29
N SER A 106 -0.46 -2.75 6.12
CA SER A 106 -1.33 -1.77 6.75
C SER A 106 -0.93 -0.35 6.33
N SER A 107 -1.10 0.64 7.18
CA SER A 107 -0.71 2.05 6.92
C SER A 107 -0.33 2.77 8.20
N GLN A 108 0.48 3.80 8.09
CA GLN A 108 0.55 4.88 9.07
C GLN A 108 -0.86 5.36 9.40
N GLY A 109 -1.16 5.52 10.70
CA GLY A 109 -2.49 5.92 11.17
C GLY A 109 -3.49 4.79 11.40
N ALA A 110 -3.21 3.54 11.00
CA ALA A 110 -4.12 2.41 11.22
C ALA A 110 -4.36 2.06 12.71
N HIS A 111 -3.58 2.61 13.63
CA HIS A 111 -3.85 2.50 15.07
C HIS A 111 -5.00 3.40 15.54
N LEU A 112 -5.40 4.39 14.75
CA LEU A 112 -6.49 5.31 15.03
C LEU A 112 -7.80 4.73 14.50
N PRO A 113 -8.86 4.65 15.31
CA PRO A 113 -10.13 4.07 14.89
C PRO A 113 -10.96 4.99 13.99
N ILE A 114 -10.71 6.31 14.03
CA ILE A 114 -11.45 7.34 13.29
C ILE A 114 -10.52 8.48 12.86
N GLY A 115 -11.00 9.33 11.93
CA GLY A 115 -10.34 10.60 11.58
C GLY A 115 -9.22 10.46 10.57
N THR A 116 -9.07 9.30 9.92
CA THR A 116 -8.00 9.04 8.95
C THR A 116 -8.52 8.75 7.53
N GLY A 117 -9.81 9.01 7.26
CA GLY A 117 -10.43 8.71 5.98
C GLY A 117 -10.29 7.23 5.62
N ILE A 118 -9.94 6.94 4.37
CA ILE A 118 -9.82 5.55 3.87
C ILE A 118 -8.81 4.70 4.68
N VAL A 119 -7.82 5.30 5.35
CA VAL A 119 -6.88 4.57 6.22
C VAL A 119 -7.59 3.91 7.41
N GLY A 120 -8.75 4.43 7.83
CA GLY A 120 -9.59 3.83 8.87
C GLY A 120 -10.01 2.39 8.56
N THR A 121 -10.16 2.02 7.29
CA THR A 121 -10.45 0.63 6.88
C THR A 121 -9.36 -0.34 7.32
N LEU A 122 -8.11 0.14 7.39
CA LEU A 122 -6.97 -0.67 7.84
C LEU A 122 -6.91 -0.85 9.35
N HIS A 123 -7.53 0.05 10.14
CA HIS A 123 -7.79 -0.20 11.55
C HIS A 123 -8.67 -1.44 11.75
N GLY A 124 -9.75 -1.54 10.98
CA GLY A 124 -10.63 -2.72 10.96
C GLY A 124 -9.91 -3.98 10.51
N PHE A 125 -9.07 -3.86 9.47
CA PHE A 125 -8.25 -4.97 8.99
C PHE A 125 -7.28 -5.50 10.04
N GLU A 126 -6.50 -4.63 10.69
CA GLU A 126 -5.60 -5.05 11.76
C GLU A 126 -6.36 -5.70 12.94
N THR A 127 -7.56 -5.20 13.26
CA THR A 127 -8.41 -5.77 14.31
C THR A 127 -8.88 -7.18 13.93
N ALA A 128 -9.33 -7.38 12.69
CA ALA A 128 -9.72 -8.70 12.19
C ALA A 128 -8.54 -9.68 12.16
N LEU A 129 -7.35 -9.23 11.73
CA LEU A 129 -6.15 -10.07 11.71
C LEU A 129 -5.73 -10.53 13.10
N ARG A 130 -5.85 -9.69 14.13
CA ARG A 130 -5.56 -10.09 15.52
C ARG A 130 -6.47 -11.23 15.98
N SER A 131 -7.72 -11.27 15.51
CA SER A 131 -8.65 -12.36 15.84
C SER A 131 -8.27 -13.71 15.23
N ALA A 132 -7.41 -13.75 14.21
CA ALA A 132 -6.90 -14.99 13.64
C ALA A 132 -5.94 -15.74 14.57
N MET A 133 -5.40 -15.07 15.60
CA MET A 133 -4.53 -15.65 16.63
C MET A 133 -3.26 -16.30 16.07
N ILE A 134 -2.73 -15.79 14.98
CA ILE A 134 -1.48 -16.25 14.36
C ILE A 134 -0.33 -15.27 14.61
N LYS A 135 0.90 -15.75 14.50
CA LYS A 135 2.08 -14.88 14.54
C LYS A 135 2.11 -14.00 13.30
N MET A 136 2.31 -12.69 13.45
CA MET A 136 2.37 -11.79 12.31
C MET A 136 3.28 -10.58 12.50
N ALA A 137 3.79 -10.07 11.39
CA ALA A 137 4.33 -8.72 11.29
C ALA A 137 3.30 -7.82 10.58
N ILE A 138 3.02 -6.66 11.15
CA ILE A 138 2.16 -5.64 10.55
C ILE A 138 3.05 -4.50 10.09
N LEU A 139 3.06 -4.24 8.78
CA LEU A 139 3.80 -3.14 8.18
C LEU A 139 2.90 -1.92 8.01
N ARG A 140 3.28 -0.80 8.61
CA ARG A 140 2.61 0.50 8.51
C ARG A 140 3.49 1.49 7.74
N PRO A 141 3.41 1.50 6.40
CA PRO A 141 4.15 2.47 5.60
C PRO A 141 3.66 3.89 5.81
N ALA A 142 4.59 4.84 5.69
CA ALA A 142 4.33 6.25 5.50
C ALA A 142 3.62 6.53 4.17
N TYR A 143 3.38 7.80 3.85
CA TYR A 143 2.80 8.21 2.57
C TYR A 143 3.62 7.66 1.40
N PHE A 144 2.95 6.97 0.48
CA PHE A 144 3.62 6.38 -0.67
C PHE A 144 4.09 7.44 -1.67
N MET A 145 5.36 7.41 -2.03
CA MET A 145 5.96 8.30 -3.05
C MET A 145 5.25 8.16 -4.40
N GLU A 146 4.75 6.97 -4.70
CA GLU A 146 4.01 6.66 -5.93
C GLU A 146 2.65 7.36 -6.03
N SER A 147 2.17 7.98 -4.94
CA SER A 147 0.99 8.85 -4.98
C SER A 147 1.21 10.12 -5.80
N TRP A 148 2.45 10.55 -5.95
CA TRP A 148 2.81 11.68 -6.82
C TRP A 148 2.94 11.31 -8.30
N VAL A 149 3.03 10.05 -8.66
CA VAL A 149 3.24 9.63 -10.07
C VAL A 149 2.11 10.11 -11.00
N PRO A 150 0.81 9.95 -10.69
CA PRO A 150 -0.24 10.51 -11.55
C PRO A 150 -0.16 12.03 -11.69
N MET A 151 0.22 12.73 -10.61
CA MET A 151 0.38 14.19 -10.61
C MET A 151 1.59 14.62 -11.47
N ALA A 152 2.66 13.82 -11.45
CA ALA A 152 3.84 14.03 -12.27
C ALA A 152 3.53 13.85 -13.77
N MET A 153 2.69 12.87 -14.13
CA MET A 153 2.24 12.68 -15.52
C MET A 153 1.44 13.88 -16.03
N ILE A 154 0.49 14.41 -15.23
CA ILE A 154 -0.24 15.64 -15.55
C ILE A 154 0.72 16.82 -15.71
N ALA A 155 1.70 16.94 -14.82
CA ALA A 155 2.69 18.01 -14.85
C ALA A 155 3.61 17.92 -16.06
N ALA A 156 3.95 16.69 -16.51
CA ALA A 156 4.78 16.49 -17.69
C ALA A 156 4.10 17.01 -18.97
N GLU A 157 2.78 17.01 -19.03
CA GLU A 157 2.02 17.58 -20.15
C GLU A 157 1.76 19.08 -20.00
N SER A 158 1.25 19.50 -18.82
CA SER A 158 0.69 20.85 -18.61
C SER A 158 1.67 21.86 -18.03
N GLY A 159 2.79 21.44 -17.42
CA GLY A 159 3.67 22.28 -16.62
C GLY A 159 3.13 22.57 -15.20
N GLN A 160 1.93 22.09 -14.86
CA GLN A 160 1.30 22.30 -13.56
C GLN A 160 1.07 20.95 -12.87
N MET A 161 1.61 20.78 -11.68
CA MET A 161 1.41 19.58 -10.85
C MET A 161 0.29 19.82 -9.86
N PRO A 162 -0.85 19.11 -9.96
CA PRO A 162 -1.87 19.17 -8.91
C PRO A 162 -1.27 18.73 -7.58
N ALA A 163 -1.48 19.53 -6.53
CA ALA A 163 -0.92 19.30 -5.20
C ALA A 163 -2.04 19.00 -4.21
N LEU A 164 -1.99 17.82 -3.61
CA LEU A 164 -3.00 17.31 -2.69
C LEU A 164 -2.63 17.57 -1.22
N LEU A 165 -1.32 17.74 -0.93
CA LEU A 165 -0.84 18.09 0.40
C LEU A 165 -0.68 19.62 0.53
N ALA A 166 -1.06 20.16 1.69
CA ALA A 166 -1.00 21.57 2.01
C ALA A 166 -0.46 21.80 3.43
N PRO A 167 0.30 22.87 3.66
CA PRO A 167 0.87 23.79 2.66
C PRO A 167 1.91 23.11 1.76
N LEU A 168 2.20 23.71 0.59
CA LEU A 168 3.04 23.10 -0.45
C LEU A 168 4.48 22.76 -0.02
N ASP A 169 5.00 23.46 0.96
CA ASP A 169 6.35 23.31 1.53
C ASP A 169 6.40 22.37 2.75
N ARG A 170 5.24 21.89 3.22
CA ARG A 170 5.20 20.97 4.35
C ARG A 170 5.67 19.58 3.94
N ALA A 171 6.87 19.20 4.36
CA ALA A 171 7.40 17.87 4.11
C ALA A 171 6.77 16.84 5.04
N VAL A 172 6.29 15.72 4.45
CA VAL A 172 5.72 14.57 5.15
C VAL A 172 6.66 13.37 5.09
N GLU A 173 6.50 12.43 6.03
CA GLU A 173 7.18 11.14 5.95
C GLU A 173 6.66 10.38 4.74
N THR A 174 7.58 9.86 3.92
CA THR A 174 7.27 9.14 2.68
C THR A 174 8.03 7.84 2.59
N VAL A 175 7.59 6.93 1.75
CA VAL A 175 8.28 5.68 1.46
C VAL A 175 7.93 5.17 0.06
N SER A 176 8.84 4.48 -0.63
CA SER A 176 8.50 3.84 -1.90
C SER A 176 7.80 2.50 -1.68
N ALA A 177 6.87 2.16 -2.57
CA ALA A 177 6.21 0.85 -2.57
C ALA A 177 7.22 -0.30 -2.72
N ARG A 178 8.32 -0.05 -3.42
CA ARG A 178 9.41 -1.01 -3.59
C ARG A 178 10.15 -1.28 -2.28
N ASP A 179 10.46 -0.25 -1.49
CA ASP A 179 11.08 -0.43 -0.17
C ASP A 179 10.15 -1.19 0.78
N VAL A 180 8.85 -0.90 0.76
CA VAL A 180 7.83 -1.60 1.55
C VAL A 180 7.76 -3.08 1.15
N GLY A 181 7.72 -3.37 -0.15
CA GLY A 181 7.71 -4.75 -0.66
C GLY A 181 8.96 -5.53 -0.29
N ALA A 182 10.14 -4.91 -0.40
CA ALA A 182 11.41 -5.51 0.01
C ALA A 182 11.45 -5.80 1.52
N ALA A 183 10.95 -4.88 2.36
CA ALA A 183 10.85 -5.09 3.80
C ALA A 183 9.89 -6.23 4.14
N ALA A 184 8.72 -6.29 3.50
CA ALA A 184 7.76 -7.37 3.67
C ALA A 184 8.36 -8.73 3.26
N GLY A 185 9.07 -8.78 2.12
CA GLY A 185 9.76 -9.98 1.66
C GLY A 185 10.80 -10.49 2.67
N ARG A 186 11.61 -9.58 3.24
CA ARG A 186 12.56 -9.93 4.30
C ARG A 186 11.89 -10.50 5.55
N LEU A 187 10.76 -9.90 5.97
CA LEU A 187 9.98 -10.39 7.12
C LEU A 187 9.34 -11.76 6.86
N LEU A 188 8.97 -12.08 5.62
CA LEU A 188 8.50 -13.41 5.24
C LEU A 188 9.62 -14.46 5.27
N LEU A 189 10.83 -14.08 4.88
CA LEU A 189 12.00 -14.96 4.85
C LEU A 189 12.59 -15.20 6.25
N SER A 190 12.49 -14.23 7.14
CA SER A 190 12.98 -14.26 8.52
C SER A 190 11.87 -13.76 9.46
N PRO A 191 10.97 -14.66 9.90
CA PRO A 191 9.81 -14.30 10.70
C PRO A 191 10.14 -13.57 12.00
N GLN A 192 9.69 -12.34 12.11
CA GLN A 192 9.82 -11.50 13.30
C GLN A 192 8.47 -10.83 13.57
N PRO A 193 7.63 -11.40 14.46
CA PRO A 193 6.34 -10.81 14.78
C PRO A 193 6.48 -9.42 15.42
N GLY A 194 5.58 -8.51 15.08
CA GLY A 194 5.57 -7.14 15.63
C GLY A 194 4.90 -6.14 14.71
N ILE A 195 4.87 -4.89 15.14
CA ILE A 195 4.37 -3.78 14.33
C ILE A 195 5.57 -2.97 13.85
N TYR A 196 5.65 -2.73 12.56
CA TYR A 196 6.76 -2.04 11.90
C TYR A 196 6.24 -0.79 11.20
N GLU A 197 6.78 0.37 11.57
CA GLU A 197 6.56 1.63 10.88
C GLU A 197 7.70 1.87 9.90
N ILE A 198 7.41 2.02 8.61
CA ILE A 198 8.44 2.16 7.59
C ILE A 198 8.36 3.52 6.90
N THR A 199 9.51 4.23 6.86
CA THR A 199 9.71 5.49 6.15
C THR A 199 10.79 5.34 5.10
N GLY A 200 10.85 6.27 4.15
CA GLY A 200 11.96 6.40 3.21
C GLY A 200 13.18 7.14 3.82
N PRO A 201 14.16 7.48 2.98
CA PRO A 201 15.41 8.10 3.44
C PRO A 201 15.24 9.55 3.91
N GLN A 202 14.19 10.23 3.45
CA GLN A 202 13.88 11.61 3.83
C GLN A 202 12.40 11.93 3.65
N ARG A 203 12.00 13.07 4.18
CA ARG A 203 10.67 13.66 4.01
C ARG A 203 10.65 14.47 2.73
N TYR A 204 9.47 14.56 2.10
CA TYR A 204 9.26 15.37 0.91
C TYR A 204 7.97 16.18 1.01
N SER A 205 7.95 17.30 0.31
CA SER A 205 6.81 18.19 0.13
C SER A 205 6.35 18.21 -1.33
N GLU A 206 5.21 18.82 -1.61
CA GLU A 206 4.74 19.07 -2.98
C GLU A 206 5.73 19.96 -3.76
N SER A 207 6.32 20.95 -3.09
CA SER A 207 7.34 21.82 -3.68
C SER A 207 8.61 21.04 -4.05
N ASP A 208 9.02 20.07 -3.23
CA ASP A 208 10.15 19.21 -3.54
C ASP A 208 9.86 18.34 -4.78
N ALA A 209 8.67 17.75 -4.86
CA ALA A 209 8.25 16.94 -6.00
C ALA A 209 8.23 17.76 -7.30
N ALA A 210 7.65 18.96 -7.29
CA ALA A 210 7.65 19.86 -8.43
C ALA A 210 9.08 20.30 -8.83
N GLY A 211 9.95 20.54 -7.85
CA GLY A 211 11.37 20.88 -8.07
C GLY A 211 12.16 19.72 -8.69
N ILE A 212 11.90 18.49 -8.27
CA ILE A 212 12.50 17.28 -8.87
C ILE A 212 12.08 17.16 -10.33
N LEU A 213 10.78 17.27 -10.61
CA LEU A 213 10.25 17.20 -11.98
C LEU A 213 10.77 18.32 -12.86
N SER A 214 10.90 19.53 -12.32
CA SER A 214 11.47 20.67 -13.08
C SER A 214 12.90 20.37 -13.55
N ARG A 215 13.73 19.81 -12.69
CA ARG A 215 15.10 19.42 -13.04
C ARG A 215 15.13 18.27 -14.05
N HIS A 216 14.27 17.27 -13.87
CA HIS A 216 14.21 16.09 -14.75
C HIS A 216 13.75 16.46 -16.16
N LEU A 217 12.68 17.24 -16.28
CA LEU A 217 12.08 17.62 -17.56
C LEU A 217 12.75 18.83 -18.25
N GLY A 218 13.74 19.46 -17.58
CA GLY A 218 14.44 20.62 -18.11
C GLY A 218 13.57 21.88 -18.32
N ARG A 219 12.42 21.96 -17.61
CA ARG A 219 11.47 23.08 -17.68
C ARG A 219 10.81 23.32 -16.34
N GLN A 220 10.27 24.51 -16.15
CA GLN A 220 9.58 24.86 -14.91
C GLN A 220 8.30 24.06 -14.75
N ILE A 221 8.18 23.34 -13.62
CA ILE A 221 6.96 22.71 -13.13
C ILE A 221 6.53 23.43 -11.86
N THR A 222 5.26 23.82 -11.79
CA THR A 222 4.71 24.54 -10.63
C THR A 222 3.68 23.67 -9.93
N ALA A 223 3.86 23.42 -8.63
CA ALA A 223 2.85 22.80 -7.80
C ALA A 223 1.65 23.75 -7.63
N LYS A 224 0.45 23.26 -7.95
CA LYS A 224 -0.79 24.03 -7.85
C LYS A 224 -1.70 23.36 -6.80
N PRO A 225 -2.00 24.06 -5.68
CA PRO A 225 -2.87 23.48 -4.67
C PRO A 225 -4.23 23.09 -5.26
N LEU A 226 -4.66 21.88 -4.93
CA LEU A 226 -6.03 21.44 -5.19
C LEU A 226 -6.86 21.76 -3.94
N PRO A 227 -7.94 22.57 -4.05
CA PRO A 227 -8.83 22.81 -2.92
C PRO A 227 -9.36 21.51 -2.31
N GLY A 228 -9.49 21.45 -0.98
CA GLY A 228 -9.91 20.22 -0.29
C GLY A 228 -11.29 19.73 -0.74
N GLU A 229 -12.22 20.64 -1.06
CA GLU A 229 -13.54 20.33 -1.61
C GLU A 229 -13.49 19.68 -2.99
N ASP A 230 -12.43 19.91 -3.77
CA ASP A 230 -12.27 19.38 -5.12
C ASP A 230 -11.58 18.01 -5.16
N VAL A 231 -10.96 17.57 -4.06
CA VAL A 231 -10.17 16.32 -4.01
C VAL A 231 -11.03 15.09 -4.38
N ALA A 232 -12.26 15.01 -3.86
CA ALA A 232 -13.14 13.89 -4.18
C ALA A 232 -13.53 13.87 -5.66
N GLU A 233 -13.86 15.06 -6.23
CA GLU A 233 -14.20 15.20 -7.64
C GLU A 233 -13.03 14.87 -8.55
N PHE A 234 -11.83 15.33 -8.20
CA PHE A 234 -10.60 15.01 -8.93
C PHE A 234 -10.39 13.49 -9.06
N HIS A 235 -10.61 12.74 -7.98
CA HIS A 235 -10.49 11.28 -8.02
C HIS A 235 -11.64 10.63 -8.80
N ARG A 236 -12.87 11.15 -8.73
CA ARG A 236 -13.98 10.65 -9.55
C ARG A 236 -13.71 10.81 -11.05
N GLN A 237 -13.15 11.95 -11.45
CA GLN A 237 -12.76 12.19 -12.85
C GLN A 237 -11.62 11.26 -13.30
N ALA A 238 -10.79 10.78 -12.38
CA ALA A 238 -9.80 9.75 -12.63
C ALA A 238 -10.38 8.31 -12.65
N GLY A 239 -11.72 8.15 -12.53
CA GLY A 239 -12.43 6.87 -12.64
C GLY A 239 -12.63 6.13 -11.32
N PHE A 240 -12.40 6.76 -10.17
CA PHE A 240 -12.67 6.15 -8.86
C PHE A 240 -14.16 6.31 -8.47
N GLY A 241 -14.71 5.31 -7.76
CA GLY A 241 -16.06 5.35 -7.22
C GLY A 241 -16.25 6.45 -6.17
N ALA A 242 -17.50 6.84 -5.94
CA ALA A 242 -17.85 7.95 -5.04
C ALA A 242 -17.38 7.70 -3.58
N SER A 243 -17.63 6.48 -3.07
CA SER A 243 -17.24 6.10 -1.69
C SER A 243 -15.72 6.13 -1.51
N PHE A 244 -14.96 5.58 -2.47
CA PHE A 244 -13.50 5.58 -2.45
C PHE A 244 -12.95 7.02 -2.53
N SER A 245 -13.48 7.85 -3.44
CA SER A 245 -13.07 9.25 -3.61
C SER A 245 -13.32 10.09 -2.35
N ALA A 246 -14.46 9.88 -1.68
CA ALA A 246 -14.77 10.53 -0.41
C ALA A 246 -13.79 10.08 0.70
N GLY A 247 -13.48 8.80 0.77
CA GLY A 247 -12.50 8.26 1.72
C GLY A 247 -11.09 8.82 1.52
N ILE A 248 -10.66 8.99 0.27
CA ILE A 248 -9.39 9.64 -0.10
C ILE A 248 -9.40 11.12 0.29
N ALA A 249 -10.48 11.85 -0.03
CA ALA A 249 -10.58 13.27 0.34
C ALA A 249 -10.52 13.47 1.86
N ALA A 250 -11.18 12.62 2.64
CA ALA A 250 -11.10 12.64 4.10
C ALA A 250 -9.69 12.33 4.62
N MET A 251 -8.95 11.42 3.97
CA MET A 251 -7.54 11.14 4.30
C MET A 251 -6.65 12.38 4.05
N TYR A 252 -6.81 13.05 2.90
CA TYR A 252 -6.05 14.28 2.62
C TYR A 252 -6.44 15.42 3.56
N ALA A 253 -7.72 15.54 3.93
CA ALA A 253 -8.15 16.51 4.94
C ALA A 253 -7.44 16.27 6.29
N ALA A 254 -7.32 15.02 6.73
CA ALA A 254 -6.57 14.66 7.93
C ALA A 254 -5.08 14.95 7.79
N LEU A 255 -4.46 14.58 6.66
CA LEU A 255 -3.06 14.87 6.39
C LEU A 255 -2.76 16.37 6.37
N ASN A 256 -3.67 17.18 5.81
CA ASN A 256 -3.53 18.63 5.69
C ASN A 256 -3.86 19.38 6.99
N GLY A 257 -4.61 18.79 7.89
CA GLY A 257 -4.85 19.29 9.25
C GLY A 257 -3.70 18.96 10.20
N ASP A 258 -4.01 18.22 11.26
CA ASP A 258 -3.04 17.85 12.31
C ASP A 258 -2.06 16.74 11.85
N GLY A 259 -2.28 16.19 10.66
CA GLY A 259 -1.53 15.07 10.12
C GLY A 259 -2.02 13.71 10.62
N ILE A 260 -1.49 12.67 10.02
CA ILE A 260 -1.72 11.28 10.46
C ILE A 260 -0.44 10.79 11.13
N PRO A 261 -0.40 10.65 12.47
CA PRO A 261 0.82 10.30 13.17
C PRO A 261 1.17 8.82 13.04
N PHE A 262 2.43 8.48 13.26
CA PHE A 262 2.84 7.13 13.64
C PHE A 262 2.45 6.84 15.10
N ALA A 263 2.24 5.56 15.43
CA ALA A 263 1.93 5.16 16.81
C ALA A 263 3.14 5.35 17.74
N GLY A 264 4.34 5.09 17.23
CA GLY A 264 5.62 5.25 17.94
C GLY A 264 5.83 4.19 19.02
N GLN A 265 4.98 4.18 20.05
CA GLN A 265 5.09 3.23 21.15
C GLN A 265 4.72 1.80 20.72
N GLY A 266 5.52 0.80 21.11
CA GLY A 266 5.27 -0.61 20.77
C GLY A 266 5.52 -0.96 19.31
N THR A 267 6.16 -0.08 18.53
CA THR A 267 6.49 -0.30 17.13
C THR A 267 8.01 -0.31 16.91
N GLN A 268 8.43 -0.99 15.84
CA GLN A 268 9.81 -0.97 15.35
C GLN A 268 9.87 -0.06 14.12
N ARG A 269 10.98 0.66 13.98
CA ARG A 269 11.19 1.54 12.83
C ARG A 269 12.05 0.86 11.78
N LEU A 270 11.55 0.87 10.54
CA LEU A 270 12.30 0.49 9.34
C LEU A 270 12.52 1.73 8.47
N ARG A 271 13.61 1.73 7.72
CA ARG A 271 13.93 2.80 6.78
C ARG A 271 14.24 2.24 5.42
N GLY A 272 13.54 2.74 4.41
CA GLY A 272 13.81 2.48 3.00
C GLY A 272 14.96 3.36 2.49
N GLU A 273 15.45 3.05 1.30
CA GLU A 273 16.60 3.70 0.69
C GLU A 273 16.24 4.50 -0.57
N ARG A 274 15.10 4.15 -1.20
CA ARG A 274 14.70 4.74 -2.48
C ARG A 274 14.24 6.18 -2.29
N ARG A 275 14.78 7.08 -3.12
CA ARG A 275 14.46 8.51 -3.10
C ARG A 275 13.29 8.82 -4.05
N LEU A 276 12.59 9.93 -3.78
CA LEU A 276 11.48 10.41 -4.62
C LEU A 276 11.96 10.72 -6.05
N GLU A 277 13.17 11.25 -6.20
CA GLU A 277 13.78 11.49 -7.51
C GLU A 277 13.69 10.23 -8.40
N THR A 278 14.13 9.09 -7.87
CA THR A 278 14.11 7.84 -8.63
C THR A 278 12.67 7.40 -8.95
N VAL A 279 11.73 7.57 -8.01
CA VAL A 279 10.33 7.16 -8.23
C VAL A 279 9.68 8.00 -9.33
N LEU A 280 9.92 9.31 -9.35
CA LEU A 280 9.31 10.20 -10.34
C LEU A 280 9.99 10.07 -11.70
N THR A 281 11.33 9.94 -11.76
CA THR A 281 12.05 9.83 -13.05
C THR A 281 11.83 8.47 -13.73
N ASP A 282 11.57 7.40 -12.98
CA ASP A 282 11.22 6.10 -13.58
C ASP A 282 9.80 6.10 -14.19
N ALA A 283 8.96 7.09 -13.85
CA ALA A 283 7.55 7.15 -14.24
C ALA A 283 7.24 8.20 -15.32
N THR A 284 8.13 9.14 -15.56
CA THR A 284 8.02 10.25 -16.55
C THR A 284 9.14 10.21 -17.57
#